data_ea90e8537f4d2b96fe841ab2c82352e4
#
_entry.id   ea90e8537f4d2b96fe841ab2c82352e4
#
_cell.length_a   1.000
_cell.length_b   1.000
_cell.length_c   1.000
_cell.angle_alpha   90.00
_cell.angle_beta   90.00
_cell.angle_gamma   90.00
#
_symmetry.space_group_name_H-M   'P 1'
#
loop_
_entity.id
_entity.type
_entity.pdbx_description
1 polymer ?
#
loop_
_entity_poly.entity_id
_entity_poly.type
_entity_poly.pdbx_seq_one_letter_code
_entity_poly.pdbx_strand_id
1 'polypeptide(L)'
;RAAGLDVRGVMGYEGHLMMVHDRDAKREKVEAAMAILLRAHELVGGDIVSGGGTGTWDLNTWCTEIQAGSYTLMDTQYDELETPFEKALSVLATVISVSPKGWIIADCGLKALGMDHGNPSWDEGDVFFCSDEHITLMPRELSDWKVGDRVRIWPAHVDPTVARHEQFWMVEGDTIRDRWPIDLRHW
;
A
#
# COMPACT_ATOMS: atom_id res chain seq x y z
N ARG A 1 -20.73 26.79 7.62
CA ARG A 1 -21.09 27.38 8.95
C ARG A 1 -22.60 27.60 9.07
N ALA A 2 -23.33 27.77 7.96
CA ALA A 2 -24.77 28.03 7.98
C ALA A 2 -25.62 26.84 8.52
N ALA A 3 -25.10 25.64 8.61
CA ALA A 3 -25.80 24.44 9.09
C ALA A 3 -25.43 24.03 10.53
N GLY A 4 -24.81 24.91 11.30
CA GLY A 4 -24.33 24.59 12.66
C GLY A 4 -23.10 23.69 12.72
N LEU A 5 -22.41 23.52 11.58
CA LEU A 5 -21.15 22.77 11.52
C LEU A 5 -19.97 23.61 12.02
N ASP A 6 -19.07 22.98 12.75
CA ASP A 6 -17.78 23.57 13.12
C ASP A 6 -16.77 23.32 11.99
N VAL A 7 -16.59 24.34 11.13
CA VAL A 7 -15.65 24.26 10.01
C VAL A 7 -14.27 24.68 10.50
N ARG A 8 -13.38 23.70 10.67
CA ARG A 8 -12.05 23.82 11.25
C ARG A 8 -10.94 24.18 10.24
N GLY A 9 -11.19 24.06 8.95
CA GLY A 9 -10.19 24.34 7.92
C GLY A 9 -10.53 23.76 6.57
N VAL A 10 -9.50 23.42 5.81
CA VAL A 10 -9.59 22.87 4.47
C VAL A 10 -8.81 21.56 4.35
N MET A 11 -9.22 20.71 3.42
CA MET A 11 -8.52 19.49 3.07
C MET A 11 -8.33 19.40 1.56
N GLY A 12 -7.16 18.96 1.13
CA GLY A 12 -6.86 18.65 -0.27
C GLY A 12 -5.68 17.69 -0.37
N TYR A 13 -5.90 16.57 -1.07
CA TYR A 13 -4.91 15.53 -1.24
C TYR A 13 -4.40 15.50 -2.68
N GLU A 14 -3.09 15.64 -2.83
CA GLU A 14 -2.39 15.58 -4.12
C GLU A 14 -2.01 14.15 -4.55
N GLY A 15 -2.96 13.22 -4.46
CA GLY A 15 -2.76 11.78 -4.68
C GLY A 15 -2.12 11.43 -6.03
N HIS A 16 -2.40 12.20 -7.07
CA HIS A 16 -1.81 12.03 -8.41
C HIS A 16 -0.29 12.29 -8.46
N LEU A 17 0.31 12.79 -7.37
CA LEU A 17 1.74 13.08 -7.27
C LEU A 17 2.52 12.02 -6.50
N MET A 18 1.84 11.06 -5.88
CA MET A 18 2.49 10.07 -5.01
C MET A 18 3.64 9.34 -5.74
N MET A 19 3.43 8.93 -6.98
CA MET A 19 4.36 8.13 -7.78
C MET A 19 5.20 8.95 -8.79
N VAL A 20 5.34 10.25 -8.60
CA VAL A 20 6.29 11.05 -9.41
C VAL A 20 7.70 10.77 -8.89
N HIS A 21 8.57 10.20 -9.74
CA HIS A 21 9.93 9.79 -9.34
C HIS A 21 10.91 10.97 -9.28
N ASP A 22 10.84 11.87 -10.27
CA ASP A 22 11.70 13.07 -10.28
C ASP A 22 11.33 13.98 -9.11
N ARG A 23 12.24 14.11 -8.16
CA ARG A 23 12.01 14.82 -6.90
C ARG A 23 11.79 16.32 -7.08
N ASP A 24 12.49 16.96 -8.01
CA ASP A 24 12.36 18.39 -8.25
C ASP A 24 11.04 18.69 -8.96
N ALA A 25 10.70 17.92 -9.99
CA ALA A 25 9.41 18.01 -10.66
C ALA A 25 8.24 17.68 -9.71
N LYS A 26 8.41 16.73 -8.77
CA LYS A 26 7.43 16.44 -7.72
C LYS A 26 7.23 17.64 -6.81
N ARG A 27 8.30 18.26 -6.34
CA ARG A 27 8.26 19.45 -5.46
C ARG A 27 7.48 20.60 -6.12
N GLU A 28 7.80 20.93 -7.37
CA GLU A 28 7.10 22.00 -8.11
C GLU A 28 5.59 21.73 -8.22
N LYS A 29 5.21 20.48 -8.50
CA LYS A 29 3.81 20.08 -8.61
C LYS A 29 3.09 20.08 -7.26
N VAL A 30 3.75 19.66 -6.18
CA VAL A 30 3.20 19.73 -4.82
C VAL A 30 2.98 21.19 -4.43
N GLU A 31 3.94 22.08 -4.68
CA GLU A 31 3.80 23.51 -4.43
C GLU A 31 2.61 24.09 -5.18
N ALA A 32 2.45 23.76 -6.46
CA ALA A 32 1.31 24.23 -7.26
C ALA A 32 -0.04 23.72 -6.71
N ALA A 33 -0.11 22.47 -6.28
CA ALA A 33 -1.31 21.90 -5.66
C ALA A 33 -1.62 22.58 -4.32
N MET A 34 -0.61 22.79 -3.49
CA MET A 34 -0.77 23.46 -2.19
C MET A 34 -1.14 24.94 -2.33
N ALA A 35 -0.67 25.64 -3.37
CA ALA A 35 -1.11 27.01 -3.65
C ALA A 35 -2.63 27.10 -3.86
N ILE A 36 -3.24 26.08 -4.49
CA ILE A 36 -4.71 26.01 -4.65
C ILE A 36 -5.39 25.80 -3.30
N LEU A 37 -4.87 24.86 -2.50
CA LEU A 37 -5.41 24.55 -1.18
C LEU A 37 -5.33 25.75 -0.23
N LEU A 38 -4.20 26.46 -0.21
CA LEU A 38 -4.01 27.65 0.63
C LEU A 38 -4.93 28.81 0.22
N ARG A 39 -5.19 29.00 -1.07
CA ARG A 39 -6.19 29.97 -1.51
C ARG A 39 -7.62 29.62 -1.03
N ALA A 40 -7.95 28.33 -1.01
CA ALA A 40 -9.22 27.88 -0.42
C ALA A 40 -9.24 28.14 1.10
N HIS A 41 -8.11 27.94 1.78
CA HIS A 41 -7.98 28.22 3.21
C HIS A 41 -8.16 29.72 3.53
N GLU A 42 -7.61 30.61 2.73
CA GLU A 42 -7.83 32.08 2.88
C GLU A 42 -9.32 32.45 2.87
N LEU A 43 -10.13 31.75 2.08
CA LEU A 43 -11.56 31.98 1.98
C LEU A 43 -12.37 31.33 3.11
N VAL A 44 -11.98 30.15 3.55
CA VAL A 44 -12.69 29.36 4.55
C VAL A 44 -12.25 29.73 5.96
N GLY A 45 -10.95 29.92 6.16
CA GLY A 45 -10.33 30.10 7.47
C GLY A 45 -10.27 28.79 8.26
N GLY A 46 -9.92 28.92 9.52
CA GLY A 46 -9.72 27.79 10.45
C GLY A 46 -8.24 27.56 10.74
N ASP A 47 -7.96 26.58 11.59
CA ASP A 47 -6.61 26.26 12.07
C ASP A 47 -5.99 25.03 11.38
N ILE A 48 -6.79 24.34 10.54
CA ILE A 48 -6.38 23.10 9.89
C ILE A 48 -6.22 23.31 8.37
N VAL A 49 -5.05 22.94 7.87
CA VAL A 49 -4.78 22.69 6.45
C VAL A 49 -4.29 21.25 6.36
N SER A 50 -5.12 20.36 5.83
CA SER A 50 -4.87 18.93 5.81
C SER A 50 -4.60 18.47 4.39
N GLY A 51 -3.53 17.71 4.17
CA GLY A 51 -3.13 17.21 2.84
C GLY A 51 -1.88 16.36 2.92
N GLY A 52 -1.25 16.11 1.77
CA GLY A 52 -0.08 15.26 1.70
C GLY A 52 -0.40 13.77 1.82
N GLY A 53 0.55 12.94 1.46
CA GLY A 53 0.47 11.49 1.54
C GLY A 53 1.85 10.87 1.70
N THR A 54 1.92 9.54 1.68
CA THR A 54 3.18 8.80 1.86
C THR A 54 4.25 9.21 0.83
N GLY A 55 3.88 9.47 -0.42
CA GLY A 55 4.84 9.85 -1.46
C GLY A 55 5.28 11.31 -1.45
N THR A 56 4.66 12.17 -0.60
CA THR A 56 4.98 13.61 -0.50
C THR A 56 5.22 14.07 0.93
N TRP A 57 5.30 13.15 1.88
CA TRP A 57 5.36 13.39 3.32
C TRP A 57 6.47 14.39 3.73
N ASP A 58 7.61 14.34 3.07
CA ASP A 58 8.78 15.16 3.36
C ASP A 58 8.87 16.44 2.51
N LEU A 59 8.06 16.55 1.45
CA LEU A 59 7.97 17.71 0.58
C LEU A 59 6.87 18.68 0.99
N ASN A 60 5.77 18.17 1.54
CA ASN A 60 4.60 18.95 1.89
C ASN A 60 4.77 19.64 3.24
N THR A 61 5.32 20.85 3.21
CA THR A 61 5.55 21.68 4.40
C THR A 61 4.48 22.78 4.60
N TRP A 62 3.46 22.81 3.75
CA TRP A 62 2.38 23.82 3.79
C TRP A 62 1.21 23.40 4.66
N CYS A 63 1.02 22.10 4.85
CA CYS A 63 -0.06 21.56 5.66
C CYS A 63 0.25 21.60 7.16
N THR A 64 -0.78 21.78 7.97
CA THR A 64 -0.69 21.66 9.43
C THR A 64 -0.78 20.21 9.90
N GLU A 65 -1.32 19.33 9.04
CA GLU A 65 -1.34 17.89 9.24
C GLU A 65 -1.15 17.14 7.90
N ILE A 66 -0.45 16.03 7.94
CA ILE A 66 -0.17 15.17 6.78
C ILE A 66 -1.06 13.93 6.84
N GLN A 67 -1.73 13.62 5.73
CA GLN A 67 -2.64 12.47 5.60
C GLN A 67 -1.94 11.18 5.11
N ALA A 68 -0.67 10.98 5.45
CA ALA A 68 0.05 9.77 5.08
C ALA A 68 -0.56 8.55 5.79
N GLY A 69 -0.92 7.52 5.05
CA GLY A 69 -1.51 6.28 5.55
C GLY A 69 -0.69 5.06 5.18
N SER A 70 -0.36 4.89 3.90
CA SER A 70 0.34 3.71 3.37
C SER A 70 1.70 3.45 4.03
N TYR A 71 2.37 4.48 4.59
CA TYR A 71 3.67 4.35 5.27
C TYR A 71 3.67 3.35 6.43
N THR A 72 2.51 3.06 7.02
CA THR A 72 2.38 2.13 8.15
C THR A 72 2.51 0.67 7.74
N LEU A 73 2.19 0.35 6.49
CA LEU A 73 2.15 -1.01 5.95
C LEU A 73 3.07 -1.17 4.74
N MET A 74 3.19 -0.13 3.93
CA MET A 74 3.85 -0.06 2.63
C MET A 74 3.44 -1.18 1.68
N ASP A 75 3.60 -0.94 0.40
CA ASP A 75 3.39 -1.92 -0.67
C ASP A 75 4.47 -1.79 -1.75
N THR A 76 4.43 -2.67 -2.75
CA THR A 76 5.48 -2.70 -3.75
C THR A 76 5.43 -1.53 -4.74
N GLN A 77 4.33 -0.78 -4.78
CA GLN A 77 4.25 0.43 -5.58
C GLN A 77 5.26 1.49 -5.11
N TYR A 78 5.48 1.56 -3.78
CA TYR A 78 6.43 2.50 -3.18
C TYR A 78 7.89 2.04 -3.24
N ASP A 79 8.19 0.80 -3.66
CA ASP A 79 9.57 0.30 -3.80
C ASP A 79 10.40 1.12 -4.82
N GLU A 80 9.72 1.81 -5.74
CA GLU A 80 10.35 2.69 -6.74
C GLU A 80 10.70 4.08 -6.20
N LEU A 81 10.29 4.40 -4.97
CA LEU A 81 10.55 5.69 -4.33
C LEU A 81 11.60 5.57 -3.21
N GLU A 82 12.44 6.58 -3.09
CA GLU A 82 13.32 6.70 -1.94
C GLU A 82 12.53 7.12 -0.71
N THR A 83 12.16 6.16 0.14
CA THR A 83 11.46 6.40 1.40
C THR A 83 12.16 5.66 2.55
N PRO A 84 12.08 6.16 3.80
CA PRO A 84 12.62 5.46 4.96
C PRO A 84 11.68 4.37 5.50
N PHE A 85 10.54 4.15 4.85
CA PHE A 85 9.50 3.23 5.33
C PHE A 85 9.72 1.84 4.74
N GLU A 86 9.45 0.83 5.56
CA GLU A 86 9.61 -0.59 5.19
C GLU A 86 8.25 -1.28 5.01
N LYS A 87 8.20 -2.30 4.16
CA LYS A 87 7.01 -3.14 4.01
C LYS A 87 6.76 -3.95 5.27
N ALA A 88 5.56 -3.83 5.83
CA ALA A 88 5.12 -4.56 7.02
C ALA A 88 3.95 -5.50 6.75
N LEU A 89 3.20 -5.30 5.64
CA LEU A 89 2.06 -6.13 5.27
C LEU A 89 2.45 -7.14 4.19
N SER A 90 2.15 -8.41 4.43
CA SER A 90 2.25 -9.46 3.42
C SER A 90 1.07 -10.44 3.52
N VAL A 91 0.78 -11.13 2.42
CA VAL A 91 -0.14 -12.27 2.41
C VAL A 91 0.68 -13.54 2.52
N LEU A 92 0.44 -14.35 3.57
CA LEU A 92 1.07 -15.65 3.73
C LEU A 92 0.23 -16.70 3.00
N ALA A 93 0.83 -17.36 2.01
CA ALA A 93 0.20 -18.40 1.22
C ALA A 93 0.93 -19.74 1.35
N THR A 94 0.27 -20.81 0.91
CA THR A 94 0.81 -22.17 0.94
C THR A 94 1.06 -22.65 -0.49
N VAL A 95 2.20 -23.25 -0.74
CA VAL A 95 2.48 -23.96 -2.00
C VAL A 95 1.59 -25.19 -2.09
N ILE A 96 0.73 -25.25 -3.11
CA ILE A 96 -0.20 -26.35 -3.35
C ILE A 96 0.22 -27.23 -4.53
N SER A 97 1.13 -26.75 -5.38
CA SER A 97 1.65 -27.51 -6.50
C SER A 97 3.06 -27.07 -6.86
N VAL A 98 3.90 -28.03 -7.24
CA VAL A 98 5.25 -27.81 -7.79
C VAL A 98 5.31 -28.46 -9.16
N SER A 99 5.56 -27.68 -10.19
CA SER A 99 5.63 -28.16 -11.57
C SER A 99 7.07 -28.52 -11.96
N PRO A 100 7.30 -29.67 -12.58
CA PRO A 100 8.63 -30.02 -13.11
C PRO A 100 9.08 -29.09 -14.24
N LYS A 101 8.19 -28.21 -14.72
CA LYS A 101 8.48 -27.22 -15.77
C LYS A 101 9.01 -25.89 -15.23
N GLY A 102 9.24 -25.75 -13.93
CA GLY A 102 9.95 -24.61 -13.34
C GLY A 102 9.10 -23.59 -12.59
N TRP A 103 7.85 -23.91 -12.21
CA TRP A 103 7.03 -23.01 -11.40
C TRP A 103 6.35 -23.71 -10.23
N ILE A 104 5.95 -22.91 -9.25
CA ILE A 104 5.11 -23.36 -8.13
C ILE A 104 3.77 -22.60 -8.16
N ILE A 105 2.76 -23.16 -7.52
CA ILE A 105 1.45 -22.53 -7.36
C ILE A 105 1.15 -22.45 -5.87
N ALA A 106 0.73 -21.27 -5.41
CA ALA A 106 0.28 -21.05 -4.05
C ALA A 106 -1.20 -20.63 -3.99
N ASP A 107 -1.81 -20.80 -2.83
CA ASP A 107 -3.24 -20.64 -2.55
C ASP A 107 -3.65 -19.19 -2.26
N CYS A 108 -3.12 -18.23 -3.00
CA CYS A 108 -3.62 -16.85 -2.99
C CYS A 108 -3.71 -16.30 -4.41
N GLY A 109 -4.59 -15.33 -4.62
CA GLY A 109 -4.80 -14.72 -5.93
C GLY A 109 -5.60 -13.41 -5.81
N LEU A 110 -6.34 -13.06 -6.86
CA LEU A 110 -7.14 -11.83 -6.95
C LEU A 110 -8.11 -11.64 -5.78
N LYS A 111 -8.62 -12.73 -5.20
CA LYS A 111 -9.51 -12.67 -4.04
C LYS A 111 -8.81 -12.28 -2.73
N ALA A 112 -7.49 -12.42 -2.67
CA ALA A 112 -6.68 -12.09 -1.50
C ALA A 112 -5.84 -10.81 -1.69
N LEU A 113 -5.66 -10.32 -2.92
CA LEU A 113 -4.73 -9.26 -3.28
C LEU A 113 -5.43 -8.13 -4.05
N GLY A 114 -5.12 -6.89 -3.70
CA GLY A 114 -5.43 -5.73 -4.53
C GLY A 114 -4.45 -5.65 -5.70
N MET A 115 -4.96 -5.71 -6.93
CA MET A 115 -4.13 -5.79 -8.14
C MET A 115 -4.36 -4.62 -9.11
N ASP A 116 -4.95 -3.55 -8.63
CA ASP A 116 -5.19 -2.32 -9.40
C ASP A 116 -3.89 -1.55 -9.71
N HIS A 117 -2.82 -1.79 -8.95
CA HIS A 117 -1.48 -1.26 -9.20
C HIS A 117 -0.50 -2.28 -9.83
N GLY A 118 -0.99 -3.42 -10.28
CA GLY A 118 -0.19 -4.45 -10.92
C GLY A 118 -0.02 -5.72 -10.10
N ASN A 119 0.98 -6.52 -10.48
CA ASN A 119 1.28 -7.77 -9.79
C ASN A 119 1.91 -7.52 -8.41
N PRO A 120 1.62 -8.38 -7.43
CA PRO A 120 2.38 -8.43 -6.18
C PRO A 120 3.82 -8.85 -6.45
N SER A 121 4.70 -8.74 -5.47
CA SER A 121 6.07 -9.24 -5.54
C SER A 121 6.32 -10.41 -4.59
N TRP A 122 7.40 -11.13 -4.83
CA TRP A 122 7.86 -12.26 -4.05
C TRP A 122 9.39 -12.27 -4.01
N ASP A 123 9.98 -12.42 -2.82
CA ASP A 123 11.41 -12.21 -2.63
C ASP A 123 12.28 -13.32 -3.25
N GLU A 124 11.75 -14.54 -3.41
CA GLU A 124 12.51 -15.68 -3.91
C GLU A 124 12.37 -15.94 -5.42
N GLY A 125 11.68 -15.05 -6.14
CA GLY A 125 11.49 -15.18 -7.59
C GLY A 125 10.51 -14.18 -8.16
N ASP A 126 9.92 -14.52 -9.30
CA ASP A 126 9.00 -13.68 -10.03
C ASP A 126 7.55 -14.16 -9.92
N VAL A 127 6.61 -13.24 -9.92
CA VAL A 127 5.18 -13.54 -10.05
C VAL A 127 4.84 -13.60 -11.53
N PHE A 128 4.53 -14.80 -12.01
CA PHE A 128 4.17 -15.00 -13.41
C PHE A 128 2.71 -14.66 -13.70
N PHE A 129 1.79 -15.12 -12.82
CA PHE A 129 0.36 -14.94 -13.05
C PHE A 129 -0.43 -15.07 -11.75
N CYS A 130 -1.50 -14.26 -11.62
CA CYS A 130 -2.52 -14.41 -10.58
C CYS A 130 -3.85 -14.75 -11.22
N SER A 131 -4.46 -15.86 -10.80
CA SER A 131 -5.87 -16.17 -11.03
C SER A 131 -6.71 -15.77 -9.81
N ASP A 132 -7.98 -16.12 -9.79
CA ASP A 132 -8.89 -15.72 -8.71
C ASP A 132 -8.41 -16.16 -7.32
N GLU A 133 -7.92 -17.41 -7.20
CA GLU A 133 -7.58 -18.05 -5.93
C GLU A 133 -6.12 -18.53 -5.86
N HIS A 134 -5.38 -18.43 -6.96
CA HIS A 134 -4.03 -18.99 -7.04
C HIS A 134 -3.05 -18.01 -7.67
N ILE A 135 -1.80 -18.10 -7.22
CA ILE A 135 -0.67 -17.39 -7.79
C ILE A 135 0.34 -18.39 -8.36
N THR A 136 0.81 -18.10 -9.56
CA THR A 136 1.90 -18.86 -10.19
C THR A 136 3.20 -18.09 -10.00
N LEU A 137 4.16 -18.74 -9.37
CA LEU A 137 5.45 -18.18 -9.00
C LEU A 137 6.57 -18.91 -9.74
N MET A 138 7.56 -18.15 -10.20
CA MET A 138 8.75 -18.63 -10.86
C MET A 138 9.93 -18.50 -9.88
N PRO A 139 10.24 -19.54 -9.08
CA PRO A 139 11.33 -19.49 -8.12
C PRO A 139 12.69 -19.40 -8.83
N ARG A 140 13.67 -18.75 -8.21
CA ARG A 140 15.06 -18.76 -8.69
C ARG A 140 15.64 -20.15 -8.67
N GLU A 141 15.32 -20.93 -7.61
CA GLU A 141 15.74 -22.32 -7.44
C GLU A 141 14.52 -23.22 -7.14
N LEU A 142 14.12 -24.02 -8.12
CA LEU A 142 12.92 -24.87 -8.01
C LEU A 142 13.09 -26.01 -7.01
N SER A 143 14.30 -26.56 -6.88
CA SER A 143 14.61 -27.71 -6.02
C SER A 143 14.31 -27.45 -4.54
N ASP A 144 14.24 -26.20 -4.13
CA ASP A 144 14.04 -25.79 -2.75
C ASP A 144 12.56 -25.87 -2.32
N TRP A 145 11.65 -26.06 -3.30
CA TRP A 145 10.21 -25.94 -3.04
C TRP A 145 9.48 -27.28 -3.08
N LYS A 146 8.54 -27.44 -2.13
CA LYS A 146 7.63 -28.58 -2.04
C LYS A 146 6.22 -28.12 -1.65
N VAL A 147 5.24 -28.97 -1.92
CA VAL A 147 3.86 -28.76 -1.46
C VAL A 147 3.81 -28.66 0.06
N GLY A 148 3.13 -27.66 0.59
CA GLY A 148 3.03 -27.33 2.00
C GLY A 148 3.98 -26.23 2.48
N ASP A 149 4.98 -25.86 1.69
CA ASP A 149 5.85 -24.72 2.02
C ASP A 149 5.06 -23.40 2.06
N ARG A 150 5.57 -22.44 2.80
CA ARG A 150 4.96 -21.12 2.94
C ARG A 150 5.70 -20.11 2.08
N VAL A 151 4.92 -19.26 1.42
CA VAL A 151 5.42 -18.12 0.64
C VAL A 151 4.82 -16.83 1.17
N ARG A 152 5.63 -15.77 1.22
CA ARG A 152 5.21 -14.45 1.64
C ARG A 152 5.08 -13.56 0.41
N ILE A 153 3.87 -13.11 0.12
CA ILE A 153 3.55 -12.31 -1.04
C ILE A 153 3.34 -10.85 -0.61
N TRP A 154 4.07 -9.94 -1.21
CA TRP A 154 3.98 -8.50 -0.97
C TRP A 154 2.97 -7.89 -1.93
N PRO A 155 1.86 -7.30 -1.45
CA PRO A 155 0.86 -6.73 -2.33
C PRO A 155 1.37 -5.51 -3.08
N ALA A 156 0.84 -5.28 -4.28
CA ALA A 156 1.11 -4.06 -5.05
C ALA A 156 0.30 -2.85 -4.55
N HIS A 157 -0.78 -3.09 -3.81
CA HIS A 157 -1.61 -2.04 -3.21
C HIS A 157 -2.21 -2.54 -1.90
N VAL A 158 -1.87 -1.87 -0.79
CA VAL A 158 -2.29 -2.31 0.55
C VAL A 158 -3.78 -2.11 0.80
N ASP A 159 -4.36 -0.97 0.42
CA ASP A 159 -5.75 -0.62 0.75
C ASP A 159 -6.77 -1.68 0.27
N PRO A 160 -6.85 -2.01 -1.04
CA PRO A 160 -7.77 -3.03 -1.50
C PRO A 160 -7.38 -4.44 -1.05
N THR A 161 -6.10 -4.69 -0.74
CA THR A 161 -5.67 -5.97 -0.16
C THR A 161 -6.25 -6.11 1.24
N VAL A 162 -6.06 -5.14 2.12
CA VAL A 162 -6.58 -5.13 3.48
C VAL A 162 -8.09 -5.33 3.50
N ALA A 163 -8.83 -4.65 2.61
CA ALA A 163 -10.27 -4.74 2.52
C ALA A 163 -10.82 -6.15 2.20
N ARG A 164 -9.99 -7.06 1.69
CA ARG A 164 -10.36 -8.46 1.38
C ARG A 164 -10.22 -9.42 2.57
N HIS A 165 -9.56 -8.98 3.65
CA HIS A 165 -9.26 -9.82 4.81
C HIS A 165 -10.08 -9.43 6.04
N GLU A 166 -10.32 -10.38 6.94
CA GLU A 166 -11.11 -10.14 8.15
C GLU A 166 -10.26 -9.62 9.30
N GLN A 167 -8.95 -9.88 9.26
CA GLN A 167 -8.04 -9.61 10.37
C GLN A 167 -6.59 -9.58 9.93
N PHE A 168 -5.79 -8.87 10.70
CA PHE A 168 -4.34 -8.98 10.67
C PHE A 168 -3.86 -10.02 11.68
N TRP A 169 -2.85 -10.76 11.30
CA TRP A 169 -2.03 -11.55 12.21
C TRP A 169 -0.74 -10.77 12.46
N MET A 170 -0.58 -10.28 13.68
CA MET A 170 0.64 -9.56 14.07
C MET A 170 1.72 -10.57 14.39
N VAL A 171 2.84 -10.53 13.65
CA VAL A 171 3.91 -11.52 13.75
C VAL A 171 5.23 -10.86 14.13
N GLU A 172 6.04 -11.57 14.89
CA GLU A 172 7.43 -11.27 15.18
C GLU A 172 8.27 -12.52 14.88
N GLY A 173 9.04 -12.47 13.79
CA GLY A 173 9.64 -13.68 13.23
C GLY A 173 8.55 -14.69 12.84
N ASP A 174 8.64 -15.90 13.40
CA ASP A 174 7.67 -16.98 13.17
C ASP A 174 6.59 -17.06 14.27
N THR A 175 6.53 -16.08 15.15
CA THR A 175 5.59 -16.08 16.29
C THR A 175 4.44 -15.12 16.06
N ILE A 176 3.21 -15.63 16.15
CA ILE A 176 2.01 -14.78 16.19
C ILE A 176 1.94 -14.13 17.58
N ARG A 177 1.96 -12.80 17.61
CA ARG A 177 1.89 -12.01 18.84
C ARG A 177 0.48 -11.56 19.16
N ASP A 178 -0.30 -11.23 18.13
CA ASP A 178 -1.65 -10.71 18.32
C ASP A 178 -2.48 -10.90 17.04
N ARG A 179 -3.77 -10.60 17.14
CA ARG A 179 -4.74 -10.66 16.05
C ARG A 179 -5.67 -9.45 16.13
N TRP A 180 -5.65 -8.61 15.11
CA TRP A 180 -6.46 -7.41 15.04
C TRP A 180 -7.56 -7.55 13.99
N PRO A 181 -8.82 -7.26 14.32
CA PRO A 181 -9.89 -7.25 13.33
C PRO A 181 -9.67 -6.10 12.34
N ILE A 182 -10.10 -6.28 11.09
CA ILE A 182 -10.18 -5.23 10.09
C ILE A 182 -11.62 -4.74 10.09
N ASP A 183 -11.84 -3.64 10.80
CA ASP A 183 -13.13 -2.97 10.83
C ASP A 183 -13.38 -2.22 9.52
N LEU A 184 -14.65 -1.97 9.20
CA LEU A 184 -15.09 -1.20 8.04
C LEU A 184 -14.54 -1.69 6.68
N ARG A 185 -14.17 -2.97 6.58
CA ARG A 185 -13.80 -3.55 5.28
C ARG A 185 -15.00 -3.49 4.30
N HIS A 186 -14.72 -3.45 3.02
CA HIS A 186 -15.70 -3.34 1.94
C HIS A 186 -16.39 -1.96 1.83
N TRP A 187 -15.75 -0.93 2.34
CA TRP A 187 -16.18 0.46 2.16
C TRP A 187 -15.51 1.08 0.93
#